data_a3251b8f7e1d7f8a33da13ff3a49d174
#
_entry.id   a3251b8f7e1d7f8a33da13ff3a49d174
#
_cell.length_a   1.000
_cell.length_b   1.000
_cell.length_c   1.000
_cell.angle_alpha   90.00
_cell.angle_beta   90.00
_cell.angle_gamma   90.00
#
_symmetry.space_group_name_H-M   'P 1'
#
loop_
_entity.id
_entity.type
_entity.pdbx_description
1 polymer ?
#
loop_
_entity_poly.entity_id
_entity_poly.type
_entity_poly.pdbx_seq_one_letter_code
_entity_poly.pdbx_strand_id
1 'polypeptide(L)'
;MCIRDSGKKVQVPFDQLVIFSTNLEPKDLVDDAFLRRIPYKIEVPNPSIENFVKLFEIMCRVMKFEFKPELIKYLLQTHYMPTNRPLRNCHPRDILLQVRNYSLYNKIPMVLTKESLDFACENYFSIM
;
A
#
# COMPACT_ATOMS: atom_id res chain seq x y z
N MET A 1 -22.80 -6.19 -22.22
CA MET A 1 -22.60 -4.71 -22.20
C MET A 1 -23.14 -4.11 -23.49
N CYS A 2 -23.88 -3.02 -23.40
CA CYS A 2 -24.37 -2.29 -24.59
C CYS A 2 -23.61 -0.97 -24.71
N ILE A 3 -22.93 -0.76 -25.82
CA ILE A 3 -22.27 0.50 -26.15
C ILE A 3 -23.16 1.26 -27.13
N ARG A 4 -23.38 2.54 -26.83
CA ARG A 4 -24.19 3.43 -27.68
C ARG A 4 -23.27 4.51 -28.24
N ASP A 5 -23.08 4.51 -29.54
CA ASP A 5 -22.39 5.58 -30.28
C ASP A 5 -23.23 5.94 -31.52
N SER A 6 -23.37 7.25 -31.79
CA SER A 6 -24.08 7.78 -32.95
C SER A 6 -25.51 7.18 -33.19
N GLY A 7 -26.20 6.85 -32.10
CA GLY A 7 -27.56 6.26 -32.17
C GLY A 7 -27.61 4.76 -32.45
N LYS A 8 -26.48 4.09 -32.69
CA LYS A 8 -26.43 2.65 -32.89
C LYS A 8 -26.12 1.95 -31.57
N LYS A 9 -26.80 0.83 -31.27
CA LYS A 9 -26.49 -0.05 -30.15
C LYS A 9 -25.67 -1.22 -30.64
N VAL A 10 -24.48 -1.42 -30.05
CA VAL A 10 -23.65 -2.59 -30.26
C VAL A 10 -23.62 -3.38 -28.97
N GLN A 11 -23.95 -4.67 -29.03
CA GLN A 11 -23.88 -5.58 -27.91
C GLN A 11 -22.53 -6.29 -27.93
N VAL A 12 -21.75 -6.16 -26.85
CA VAL A 12 -20.44 -6.77 -26.71
C VAL A 12 -20.48 -7.70 -25.51
N PRO A 13 -19.99 -8.96 -25.62
CA PRO A 13 -19.86 -9.85 -24.48
C PRO A 13 -18.86 -9.27 -23.47
N PHE A 14 -19.23 -9.33 -22.18
CA PHE A 14 -18.43 -8.79 -21.09
C PHE A 14 -18.41 -9.79 -19.92
N ASP A 15 -17.45 -10.70 -19.96
CA ASP A 15 -17.27 -11.77 -18.97
C ASP A 15 -16.03 -11.54 -18.08
N GLN A 16 -15.79 -10.29 -17.69
CA GLN A 16 -14.63 -9.92 -16.90
C GLN A 16 -15.02 -9.68 -15.44
N LEU A 17 -14.15 -10.10 -14.52
CA LEU A 17 -14.19 -9.66 -13.15
C LEU A 17 -13.64 -8.23 -13.08
N VAL A 18 -14.48 -7.29 -12.65
CA VAL A 18 -14.09 -5.89 -12.47
C VAL A 18 -13.95 -5.61 -10.98
N ILE A 19 -12.79 -5.08 -10.58
CA ILE A 19 -12.50 -4.69 -9.20
C ILE A 19 -12.23 -3.18 -9.18
N PHE A 20 -13.02 -2.46 -8.40
CA PHE A 20 -12.80 -1.04 -8.13
C PHE A 20 -12.05 -0.87 -6.81
N SER A 21 -11.05 -0.02 -6.81
CA SER A 21 -10.28 0.35 -5.62
C SER A 21 -10.41 1.85 -5.38
N THR A 22 -10.70 2.24 -4.15
CA THR A 22 -10.87 3.65 -3.76
C THR A 22 -10.52 3.83 -2.30
N ASN A 23 -10.13 5.04 -1.93
CA ASN A 23 -9.97 5.51 -0.56
C ASN A 23 -11.15 6.37 -0.07
N LEU A 24 -12.19 6.52 -0.88
CA LEU A 24 -13.41 7.24 -0.53
C LEU A 24 -14.47 6.28 0.01
N GLU A 25 -15.36 6.80 0.85
CA GLU A 25 -16.56 6.08 1.27
C GLU A 25 -17.44 5.76 0.04
N PRO A 26 -18.03 4.57 -0.06
CA PRO A 26 -18.86 4.20 -1.20
C PRO A 26 -19.99 5.19 -1.50
N LYS A 27 -20.57 5.79 -0.45
CA LYS A 27 -21.62 6.80 -0.55
C LYS A 27 -21.18 8.12 -1.21
N ASP A 28 -19.86 8.43 -1.13
CA ASP A 28 -19.29 9.66 -1.68
C ASP A 28 -18.82 9.51 -3.14
N LEU A 29 -18.81 8.26 -3.63
CA LEU A 29 -18.33 7.95 -4.98
C LEU A 29 -19.41 8.01 -6.03
N VAL A 30 -20.54 7.43 -5.75
CA VAL A 30 -21.62 7.18 -6.71
C VAL A 30 -22.96 7.10 -6.00
N ASP A 31 -24.03 7.24 -6.79
CA ASP A 31 -25.38 7.12 -6.30
C ASP A 31 -25.74 5.69 -5.83
N ASP A 32 -26.81 5.59 -5.05
CA ASP A 32 -27.30 4.31 -4.52
C ASP A 32 -27.64 3.29 -5.61
N ALA A 33 -28.06 3.75 -6.79
CA ALA A 33 -28.42 2.87 -7.90
C ALA A 33 -27.19 2.14 -8.47
N PHE A 34 -26.05 2.80 -8.49
CA PHE A 34 -24.79 2.20 -8.90
C PHE A 34 -24.22 1.27 -7.81
N LEU A 35 -24.31 1.67 -6.53
CA LEU A 35 -23.81 0.87 -5.41
C LEU A 35 -24.52 -0.49 -5.30
N ARG A 36 -25.80 -0.57 -5.66
CA ARG A 36 -26.56 -1.83 -5.68
C ARG A 36 -26.06 -2.83 -6.72
N ARG A 37 -25.35 -2.37 -7.74
CA ARG A 37 -24.80 -3.20 -8.82
C ARG A 37 -23.41 -3.74 -8.52
N ILE A 38 -22.80 -3.29 -7.40
CA ILE A 38 -21.55 -3.82 -6.88
C ILE A 38 -21.90 -4.78 -5.73
N PRO A 39 -21.92 -6.10 -5.98
CA PRO A 39 -22.41 -7.07 -4.99
C PRO A 39 -21.49 -7.24 -3.80
N TYR A 40 -20.18 -7.03 -3.99
CA TYR A 40 -19.18 -7.22 -2.95
C TYR A 40 -18.48 -5.91 -2.64
N LYS A 41 -18.49 -5.54 -1.37
CA LYS A 41 -17.80 -4.37 -0.84
C LYS A 41 -16.88 -4.85 0.28
N ILE A 42 -15.59 -4.63 0.11
CA ILE A 42 -14.56 -5.08 1.05
C ILE A 42 -13.85 -3.84 1.59
N GLU A 43 -13.99 -3.62 2.88
CA GLU A 43 -13.23 -2.60 3.58
C GLU A 43 -11.84 -3.14 3.92
N VAL A 44 -10.81 -2.34 3.63
CA VAL A 44 -9.42 -2.64 4.01
C VAL A 44 -8.97 -1.62 5.04
N PRO A 45 -9.14 -1.90 6.33
CA PRO A 45 -8.77 -0.98 7.40
C PRO A 45 -7.24 -0.85 7.51
N ASN A 46 -6.81 0.18 8.25
CA ASN A 46 -5.41 0.30 8.63
C ASN A 46 -4.97 -0.89 9.49
N PRO A 47 -3.75 -1.38 9.34
CA PRO A 47 -3.28 -2.54 10.08
C PRO A 47 -3.07 -2.22 11.55
N SER A 48 -3.28 -3.21 12.43
CA SER A 48 -2.75 -3.19 13.80
C SER A 48 -1.22 -3.27 13.76
N ILE A 49 -0.58 -2.95 14.89
CA ILE A 49 0.89 -3.07 15.01
C ILE A 49 1.36 -4.48 14.68
N GLU A 50 0.66 -5.51 15.18
CA GLU A 50 0.99 -6.91 14.92
C GLU A 50 0.91 -7.24 13.42
N ASN A 51 -0.18 -6.82 12.77
CA ASN A 51 -0.38 -7.04 11.34
C ASN A 51 0.64 -6.25 10.51
N PHE A 52 1.01 -5.06 10.94
CA PHE A 52 2.05 -4.26 10.28
C PHE A 52 3.41 -4.95 10.32
N VAL A 53 3.80 -5.49 11.49
CA VAL A 53 5.05 -6.26 11.64
C VAL A 53 5.05 -7.50 10.76
N LYS A 54 3.94 -8.25 10.72
CA LYS A 54 3.78 -9.41 9.83
C LYS A 54 3.89 -9.03 8.36
N LEU A 55 3.28 -7.91 7.98
CA LEU A 55 3.35 -7.38 6.61
C LEU A 55 4.80 -7.02 6.25
N PHE A 56 5.52 -6.41 7.19
CA PHE A 56 6.95 -6.11 7.02
C PHE A 56 7.77 -7.38 6.82
N GLU A 57 7.53 -8.42 7.62
CA GLU A 57 8.20 -9.72 7.48
C GLU A 57 7.94 -10.34 6.11
N ILE A 58 6.68 -10.36 5.65
CA ILE A 58 6.30 -10.88 4.34
C ILE A 58 7.00 -10.11 3.23
N MET A 59 6.99 -8.78 3.30
CA MET A 59 7.62 -7.94 2.29
C MET A 59 9.15 -8.07 2.28
N CYS A 60 9.79 -8.21 3.44
CA CYS A 60 11.21 -8.53 3.52
C CYS A 60 11.53 -9.83 2.79
N ARG A 61 10.73 -10.88 3.01
CA ARG A 61 10.89 -12.17 2.33
C ARG A 61 10.72 -12.05 0.81
N VAL A 62 9.69 -11.34 0.36
CA VAL A 62 9.42 -11.13 -1.08
C VAL A 62 10.54 -10.35 -1.75
N MET A 63 11.06 -9.32 -1.08
CA MET A 63 12.10 -8.44 -1.61
C MET A 63 13.53 -8.90 -1.30
N LYS A 64 13.68 -10.08 -0.67
CA LYS A 64 14.96 -10.70 -0.30
C LYS A 64 15.79 -9.87 0.69
N PHE A 65 15.14 -9.20 1.62
CA PHE A 65 15.75 -8.61 2.79
C PHE A 65 15.76 -9.59 3.96
N GLU A 66 16.80 -9.52 4.79
CA GLU A 66 16.79 -10.19 6.08
C GLU A 66 15.85 -9.46 7.04
N PHE A 67 14.85 -10.17 7.58
CA PHE A 67 13.93 -9.61 8.55
C PHE A 67 14.57 -9.54 9.94
N LYS A 68 14.57 -8.35 10.53
CA LYS A 68 15.09 -8.09 11.89
C LYS A 68 14.02 -7.40 12.72
N PRO A 69 13.37 -8.11 13.66
CA PRO A 69 12.28 -7.54 14.49
C PRO A 69 12.69 -6.28 15.23
N GLU A 70 13.94 -6.21 15.67
CA GLU A 70 14.51 -5.07 16.41
C GLU A 70 14.48 -3.78 15.57
N LEU A 71 14.76 -3.89 14.27
CA LEU A 71 14.74 -2.75 13.36
C LEU A 71 13.33 -2.25 13.10
N ILE A 72 12.35 -3.15 13.06
CA ILE A 72 10.95 -2.76 12.91
C ILE A 72 10.43 -2.08 14.18
N LYS A 73 10.85 -2.57 15.34
CA LYS A 73 10.57 -1.90 16.62
C LYS A 73 11.17 -0.50 16.67
N TYR A 74 12.42 -0.37 16.24
CA TYR A 74 13.08 0.92 16.10
C TYR A 74 12.32 1.86 15.17
N LEU A 75 11.94 1.38 13.99
CA LEU A 75 11.15 2.13 13.01
C LEU A 75 9.86 2.69 13.63
N LEU A 76 9.10 1.84 14.33
CA LEU A 76 7.86 2.24 14.97
C LEU A 76 8.08 3.30 16.07
N GLN A 77 9.11 3.11 16.90
CA GLN A 77 9.42 4.01 18.00
C GLN A 77 9.98 5.37 17.53
N THR A 78 10.70 5.40 16.43
CA THR A 78 11.39 6.62 15.96
C THR A 78 10.54 7.42 14.97
N HIS A 79 9.83 6.75 14.06
CA HIS A 79 9.17 7.42 12.94
C HIS A 79 7.64 7.43 13.01
N TYR A 80 7.03 6.58 13.84
CA TYR A 80 5.57 6.51 13.96
C TYR A 80 5.05 7.08 15.28
N MET A 81 5.59 6.64 16.42
CA MET A 81 5.11 7.07 17.73
C MET A 81 5.27 8.58 17.98
N PRO A 82 6.43 9.21 17.71
CA PRO A 82 6.60 10.63 17.99
C PRO A 82 5.70 11.54 17.19
N THR A 83 5.33 11.13 15.98
CA THR A 83 4.49 11.89 15.05
C THR A 83 3.03 11.45 15.07
N ASN A 84 2.69 10.46 15.89
CA ASN A 84 1.36 9.82 15.94
C ASN A 84 0.85 9.44 14.53
N ARG A 85 1.76 8.92 13.69
CA ARG A 85 1.50 8.59 12.31
C ARG A 85 0.67 7.31 12.20
N PRO A 86 -0.41 7.30 11.41
CA PRO A 86 -1.18 6.09 11.20
C PRO A 86 -0.39 5.05 10.42
N LEU A 87 -0.50 3.79 10.83
CA LEU A 87 0.03 2.66 10.09
C LEU A 87 -0.80 2.43 8.84
N ARG A 88 -0.15 2.18 7.71
CA ARG A 88 -0.84 1.85 6.46
C ARG A 88 -0.27 0.59 5.83
N ASN A 89 -1.09 -0.16 5.13
CA ASN A 89 -0.71 -1.42 4.48
C ASN A 89 0.35 -1.26 3.38
N CYS A 90 0.44 -0.09 2.74
CA CYS A 90 1.45 0.19 1.72
C CYS A 90 2.84 0.52 2.28
N HIS A 91 2.93 1.03 3.51
CA HIS A 91 4.20 1.52 4.08
C HIS A 91 5.32 0.48 4.08
N PRO A 92 5.12 -0.80 4.48
CA PRO A 92 6.20 -1.78 4.48
C PRO A 92 6.85 -1.94 3.11
N ARG A 93 6.05 -2.08 2.06
CA ARG A 93 6.55 -2.19 0.68
C ARG A 93 7.30 -0.94 0.26
N ASP A 94 6.70 0.21 0.49
CA ASP A 94 7.22 1.48 -0.03
C ASP A 94 8.51 1.88 0.69
N ILE A 95 8.62 1.66 2.00
CA ILE A 95 9.83 1.88 2.77
C ILE A 95 10.95 0.93 2.30
N LEU A 96 10.65 -0.36 2.11
CA LEU A 96 11.65 -1.31 1.60
C LEU A 96 12.12 -0.99 0.18
N LEU A 97 11.24 -0.46 -0.67
CA LEU A 97 11.62 0.05 -2.00
C LEU A 97 12.59 1.23 -1.90
N GLN A 98 12.37 2.15 -0.96
CA GLN A 98 13.30 3.26 -0.71
C GLN A 98 14.66 2.75 -0.23
N VAL A 99 14.69 1.80 0.71
CA VAL A 99 15.93 1.17 1.17
C VAL A 99 16.67 0.47 0.01
N ARG A 100 15.94 -0.27 -0.83
CA ARG A 100 16.52 -0.91 -2.01
C ARG A 100 17.14 0.10 -2.97
N ASN A 101 16.42 1.16 -3.29
CA ASN A 101 16.90 2.20 -4.20
C ASN A 101 18.12 2.92 -3.63
N TYR A 102 18.12 3.22 -2.33
CA TYR A 102 19.26 3.77 -1.62
C TYR A 102 20.49 2.87 -1.72
N SER A 103 20.31 1.57 -1.46
CA SER A 103 21.41 0.60 -1.53
C SER A 103 21.98 0.47 -2.95
N LEU A 104 21.12 0.42 -3.96
CA LEU A 104 21.55 0.35 -5.37
C LEU A 104 22.30 1.62 -5.80
N TYR A 105 21.78 2.79 -5.44
CA TYR A 105 22.39 4.07 -5.79
C TYR A 105 23.79 4.22 -5.17
N ASN A 106 23.93 3.88 -3.90
CA ASN A 106 25.19 3.98 -3.18
C ASN A 106 26.13 2.78 -3.40
N LYS A 107 25.72 1.77 -4.17
CA LYS A 107 26.47 0.53 -4.43
C LYS A 107 26.88 -0.20 -3.14
N ILE A 108 25.99 -0.20 -2.14
CA ILE A 108 26.16 -0.89 -0.87
C ILE A 108 25.28 -2.15 -0.82
N PRO A 109 25.60 -3.12 0.05
CA PRO A 109 24.78 -4.33 0.21
C PRO A 109 23.34 -3.99 0.58
N MET A 110 22.39 -4.78 0.07
CA MET A 110 20.98 -4.68 0.33
C MET A 110 20.64 -5.25 1.72
N VAL A 111 20.97 -4.50 2.77
CA VAL A 111 20.76 -4.87 4.17
C VAL A 111 19.96 -3.80 4.87
N LEU A 112 19.01 -4.22 5.71
CA LEU A 112 18.29 -3.30 6.59
C LEU A 112 19.18 -2.85 7.72
N THR A 113 19.37 -1.54 7.83
CA THR A 113 20.07 -0.87 8.92
C THR A 113 19.23 0.28 9.45
N LYS A 114 19.55 0.78 10.63
CA LYS A 114 18.88 1.97 11.18
C LYS A 114 19.03 3.17 10.23
N GLU A 115 20.23 3.39 9.71
CA GLU A 115 20.54 4.48 8.79
C GLU A 115 19.72 4.38 7.48
N SER A 116 19.62 3.18 6.90
CA SER A 116 18.84 2.99 5.68
C SER A 116 17.33 3.16 5.91
N LEU A 117 16.83 2.78 7.08
CA LEU A 117 15.43 3.00 7.47
C LEU A 117 15.16 4.48 7.73
N ASP A 118 16.05 5.18 8.42
CA ASP A 118 15.91 6.61 8.68
C ASP A 118 15.89 7.40 7.37
N PHE A 119 16.83 7.12 6.47
CA PHE A 119 16.85 7.72 5.14
C PHE A 119 15.54 7.44 4.36
N ALA A 120 15.09 6.19 4.36
CA ALA A 120 13.86 5.80 3.66
C ALA A 120 12.63 6.52 4.22
N CYS A 121 12.53 6.62 5.54
CA CYS A 121 11.41 7.30 6.20
C CYS A 121 11.44 8.81 6.01
N GLU A 122 12.59 9.45 6.11
CA GLU A 122 12.74 10.87 5.87
C GLU A 122 12.31 11.24 4.46
N ASN A 123 12.75 10.49 3.44
CA ASN A 123 12.34 10.73 2.07
C ASN A 123 10.87 10.41 1.81
N TYR A 124 10.40 9.29 2.31
CA TYR A 124 9.02 8.86 2.07
C TYR A 124 8.00 9.77 2.73
N PHE A 125 8.28 10.25 3.92
CA PHE A 125 7.38 11.09 4.69
C PHE A 125 7.61 12.60 4.55
N SER A 126 8.65 13.04 3.88
CA SER A 126 8.96 14.47 3.68
C SER A 126 7.94 15.20 2.80
N ILE A 127 7.20 14.47 1.98
CA ILE A 127 6.27 15.01 0.99
C ILE A 127 4.80 14.98 1.49
N MET A 128 4.58 14.49 2.70
CA MET A 128 3.24 14.36 3.28
C MET A 128 3.00 15.35 4.41
#